data_20e4c629d3786eb1d4a91c89ae765006
#
_entry.id   20e4c629d3786eb1d4a91c89ae765006
#
_cell.length_a   1.000
_cell.length_b   1.000
_cell.length_c   1.000
_cell.angle_alpha   90.00
_cell.angle_beta   90.00
_cell.angle_gamma   90.00
#
_symmetry.space_group_name_H-M   'P 1'
#
loop_
_entity.id
_entity.type
_entity.pdbx_description
1 polymer ?
#
loop_
_entity_poly.entity_id
_entity_poly.type
_entity_poly.pdbx_seq_one_letter_code
_entity_poly.pdbx_strand_id
1 'polypeptide(L)'
;RLFLRTSEFLWQEGHSAHATREEADQRARQMLDVYADCVENVMAVPVVRGMKSATERFAGAVQTYTIEAMMQDGKALQNGTSHFLGQNFAKAFGVQYVDKDNQLQYPWATSFGVSTRMMGALIMTHSDDNGLVLPPHLAPIQVVIVPIYKNTEELQQLNERLEAIASTLRGKGIRVKYDNADNKRPGFKFADHELKGVP
;
A
#
# COMPACT_ATOMS: atom_id res chain seq x y z
N ARG A 1 -11.82 4.88 -15.00
CA ARG A 1 -12.10 4.02 -13.83
C ARG A 1 -11.31 4.57 -12.66
N LEU A 2 -12.00 4.85 -11.56
CA LEU A 2 -11.39 5.37 -10.34
C LEU A 2 -10.23 4.48 -9.89
N PHE A 3 -9.10 5.10 -9.51
CA PHE A 3 -7.85 4.51 -9.05
C PHE A 3 -7.15 3.55 -10.02
N LEU A 4 -7.85 2.96 -10.99
CA LEU A 4 -7.28 1.94 -11.89
C LEU A 4 -6.74 2.51 -13.20
N ARG A 5 -7.48 3.45 -13.79
CA ARG A 5 -7.16 4.12 -15.04
C ARG A 5 -7.62 5.57 -14.94
N THR A 6 -6.71 6.47 -14.64
CA THR A 6 -6.95 7.92 -14.50
C THR A 6 -6.01 8.67 -15.42
N SER A 7 -6.36 9.89 -15.79
CA SER A 7 -5.50 10.77 -16.57
C SER A 7 -4.30 11.29 -15.77
N GLU A 8 -4.45 11.34 -14.43
CA GLU A 8 -3.42 11.75 -13.50
C GLU A 8 -3.47 10.83 -12.26
N PHE A 9 -2.33 10.48 -11.71
CA PHE A 9 -2.22 9.64 -10.52
C PHE A 9 -0.94 9.97 -9.76
N LEU A 10 -0.96 9.75 -8.46
CA LEU A 10 0.23 9.79 -7.62
C LEU A 10 0.92 8.43 -7.64
N TRP A 11 2.23 8.46 -7.60
CA TRP A 11 3.04 7.25 -7.56
C TRP A 11 4.33 7.45 -6.79
N GLN A 12 4.89 6.38 -6.32
CA GLN A 12 6.26 6.28 -5.84
C GLN A 12 7.07 5.60 -6.94
N GLU A 13 8.17 6.19 -7.31
CA GLU A 13 9.13 5.61 -8.23
C GLU A 13 10.52 5.69 -7.63
N GLY A 14 11.30 4.64 -7.82
CA GLY A 14 12.69 4.58 -7.42
C GLY A 14 13.56 4.12 -8.58
N HIS A 15 14.79 4.63 -8.59
CA HIS A 15 15.81 4.27 -9.56
C HIS A 15 17.10 3.93 -8.83
N SER A 16 17.86 2.98 -9.36
CA SER A 16 19.20 2.71 -8.87
C SER A 16 20.16 2.35 -9.99
N ALA A 17 21.42 2.62 -9.77
CA ALA A 17 22.51 2.35 -10.69
C ALA A 17 23.57 1.47 -10.00
N HIS A 18 24.10 0.50 -10.71
CA HIS A 18 25.00 -0.53 -10.19
C HIS A 18 26.18 -0.76 -11.13
N ALA A 19 27.28 -1.23 -10.54
CA ALA A 19 28.46 -1.55 -11.31
C ALA A 19 28.32 -2.86 -12.08
N THR A 20 27.55 -3.81 -11.58
CA THR A 20 27.38 -5.13 -12.20
C THR A 20 25.93 -5.43 -12.54
N ARG A 21 25.75 -6.36 -13.47
CA ARG A 21 24.44 -6.88 -13.88
C ARG A 21 23.74 -7.57 -12.71
N GLU A 22 24.48 -8.37 -11.98
CA GLU A 22 23.98 -9.19 -10.88
C GLU A 22 23.44 -8.32 -9.74
N GLU A 23 24.16 -7.26 -9.36
CA GLU A 23 23.70 -6.29 -8.36
C GLU A 23 22.41 -5.61 -8.77
N ALA A 24 22.29 -5.20 -10.03
CA ALA A 24 21.09 -4.55 -10.55
C ALA A 24 19.89 -5.51 -10.58
N ASP A 25 20.06 -6.74 -11.08
CA ASP A 25 18.97 -7.73 -11.08
C ASP A 25 18.54 -8.11 -9.67
N GLN A 26 19.50 -8.30 -8.75
CA GLN A 26 19.20 -8.56 -7.34
C GLN A 26 18.42 -7.41 -6.71
N ARG A 27 18.80 -6.16 -6.98
CA ARG A 27 18.06 -4.98 -6.50
C ARG A 27 16.65 -4.92 -7.05
N ALA A 28 16.46 -5.21 -8.33
CA ALA A 28 15.13 -5.23 -8.92
C ALA A 28 14.21 -6.27 -8.23
N ARG A 29 14.72 -7.46 -7.95
CA ARG A 29 13.98 -8.50 -7.19
C ARG A 29 13.71 -8.08 -5.75
N GLN A 30 14.70 -7.54 -5.06
CA GLN A 30 14.55 -7.06 -3.69
C GLN A 30 13.45 -6.00 -3.56
N MET A 31 13.37 -5.06 -4.50
CA MET A 31 12.33 -4.04 -4.47
C MET A 31 10.94 -4.59 -4.76
N LEU A 32 10.84 -5.61 -5.61
CA LEU A 32 9.58 -6.32 -5.77
C LEU A 32 9.13 -6.99 -4.47
N ASP A 33 10.05 -7.62 -3.73
CA ASP A 33 9.75 -8.25 -2.44
C ASP A 33 9.31 -7.23 -1.38
N VAL A 34 9.92 -6.03 -1.36
CA VAL A 34 9.48 -4.93 -0.48
C VAL A 34 8.04 -4.51 -0.80
N TYR A 35 7.69 -4.39 -2.08
CA TYR A 35 6.31 -4.07 -2.46
C TYR A 35 5.34 -5.19 -2.11
N ALA A 36 5.74 -6.43 -2.35
CA ALA A 36 4.92 -7.59 -2.00
C ALA A 36 4.66 -7.67 -0.49
N ASP A 37 5.70 -7.47 0.33
CA ASP A 37 5.57 -7.43 1.79
C ASP A 37 4.58 -6.35 2.26
N CYS A 38 4.68 -5.15 1.70
CA CYS A 38 3.75 -4.06 2.00
C CYS A 38 2.31 -4.42 1.61
N VAL A 39 2.10 -4.98 0.42
CA VAL A 39 0.77 -5.32 -0.08
C VAL A 39 0.17 -6.50 0.69
N GLU A 40 0.95 -7.52 1.00
CA GLU A 40 0.49 -8.71 1.73
C GLU A 40 0.29 -8.43 3.23
N ASN A 41 1.27 -7.80 3.90
CA ASN A 41 1.29 -7.72 5.36
C ASN A 41 0.67 -6.43 5.92
N VAL A 42 0.66 -5.32 5.15
CA VAL A 42 0.04 -4.06 5.58
C VAL A 42 -1.36 -3.90 4.99
N MET A 43 -1.50 -4.16 3.69
CA MET A 43 -2.78 -4.03 2.98
C MET A 43 -3.62 -5.30 3.03
N ALA A 44 -3.07 -6.42 3.49
CA ALA A 44 -3.71 -7.74 3.55
C ALA A 44 -4.26 -8.20 2.18
N VAL A 45 -3.58 -7.86 1.09
CA VAL A 45 -3.95 -8.24 -0.27
C VAL A 45 -2.96 -9.31 -0.75
N PRO A 46 -3.38 -10.57 -0.93
CA PRO A 46 -2.51 -11.62 -1.45
C PRO A 46 -2.07 -11.31 -2.88
N VAL A 47 -0.79 -11.49 -3.18
CA VAL A 47 -0.24 -11.25 -4.51
C VAL A 47 0.60 -12.43 -5.00
N VAL A 48 0.61 -12.58 -6.32
CA VAL A 48 1.50 -13.50 -7.02
C VAL A 48 2.68 -12.70 -7.57
N ARG A 49 3.90 -13.10 -7.20
CA ARG A 49 5.14 -12.58 -7.77
C ARG A 49 5.45 -13.29 -9.08
N GLY A 50 5.81 -12.55 -10.10
CA GLY A 50 6.12 -13.13 -11.39
C GLY A 50 7.02 -12.24 -12.25
N MET A 51 7.35 -12.76 -13.39
CA MET A 51 8.08 -12.06 -14.45
C MET A 51 7.17 -11.92 -15.67
N LYS A 52 7.09 -10.72 -16.22
CA LYS A 52 6.29 -10.46 -17.41
C LYS A 52 6.88 -11.13 -18.65
N SER A 53 6.01 -11.60 -19.53
CA SER A 53 6.40 -12.09 -20.86
C SER A 53 7.06 -10.99 -21.69
N ALA A 54 7.71 -11.37 -22.77
CA ALA A 54 8.40 -10.41 -23.64
C ALA A 54 7.45 -9.35 -24.23
N THR A 55 6.19 -9.70 -24.45
CA THR A 55 5.16 -8.81 -25.01
C THR A 55 4.59 -7.83 -23.99
N GLU A 56 4.60 -8.19 -22.70
CA GLU A 56 4.07 -7.37 -21.60
C GLU A 56 5.16 -6.62 -20.83
N ARG A 57 6.40 -6.88 -21.16
CA ARG A 57 7.56 -6.26 -20.51
C ARG A 57 7.61 -4.76 -20.83
N PHE A 58 8.05 -3.98 -19.85
CA PHE A 58 8.29 -2.55 -20.04
C PHE A 58 9.28 -2.31 -21.19
N ALA A 59 8.92 -1.45 -22.12
CA ALA A 59 9.74 -1.13 -23.28
C ALA A 59 11.12 -0.59 -22.86
N GLY A 60 12.19 -1.23 -23.35
CA GLY A 60 13.56 -0.90 -22.98
C GLY A 60 14.11 -1.65 -21.78
N ALA A 61 13.29 -2.32 -20.97
CA ALA A 61 13.79 -3.17 -19.89
C ALA A 61 14.29 -4.53 -20.43
N VAL A 62 15.28 -5.09 -19.77
CA VAL A 62 15.75 -6.47 -20.02
C VAL A 62 14.77 -7.45 -19.40
N GLN A 63 14.30 -7.15 -18.17
CA GLN A 63 13.27 -7.91 -17.47
C GLN A 63 12.34 -6.99 -16.70
N THR A 64 11.09 -7.40 -16.54
CA THR A 64 10.08 -6.74 -15.71
C THR A 64 9.50 -7.75 -14.74
N TYR A 65 9.72 -7.52 -13.47
CA TYR A 65 9.09 -8.25 -12.38
C TYR A 65 7.80 -7.54 -11.96
N THR A 66 6.79 -8.30 -11.53
CA THR A 66 5.48 -7.77 -11.18
C THR A 66 4.90 -8.49 -9.96
N ILE A 67 4.09 -7.78 -9.21
CA ILE A 67 3.16 -8.35 -8.24
C ILE A 67 1.75 -8.10 -8.73
N GLU A 68 0.93 -9.15 -8.75
CA GLU A 68 -0.44 -9.10 -9.25
C GLU A 68 -1.39 -9.76 -8.26
N ALA A 69 -2.50 -9.07 -7.95
CA ALA A 69 -3.55 -9.58 -7.07
C ALA A 69 -4.73 -10.08 -7.90
N MET A 70 -5.37 -11.15 -7.44
CA MET A 70 -6.62 -11.64 -8.01
C MET A 70 -7.78 -10.81 -7.47
N MET A 71 -8.57 -10.23 -8.36
CA MET A 71 -9.77 -9.48 -8.01
C MET A 71 -11.00 -10.39 -7.94
N GLN A 72 -12.07 -9.92 -7.32
CA GLN A 72 -13.31 -10.69 -7.14
C GLN A 72 -13.95 -11.13 -8.46
N ASP A 73 -13.71 -10.40 -9.55
CA ASP A 73 -14.18 -10.75 -10.90
C ASP A 73 -13.27 -11.77 -11.62
N GLY A 74 -12.29 -12.35 -10.92
CA GLY A 74 -11.35 -13.33 -11.46
C GLY A 74 -10.23 -12.75 -12.33
N LYS A 75 -10.10 -11.43 -12.42
CA LYS A 75 -9.03 -10.79 -13.20
C LYS A 75 -7.86 -10.43 -12.32
N ALA A 76 -6.65 -10.59 -12.87
CA ALA A 76 -5.42 -10.13 -12.22
C ALA A 76 -5.28 -8.62 -12.34
N LEU A 77 -4.93 -7.96 -11.23
CA LEU A 77 -4.59 -6.54 -11.19
C LEU A 77 -3.13 -6.37 -10.79
N GLN A 78 -2.37 -5.70 -11.64
CA GLN A 78 -0.99 -5.31 -11.34
C GLN A 78 -0.96 -4.29 -10.20
N ASN A 79 -0.27 -4.63 -9.10
CA ASN A 79 -0.13 -3.77 -7.93
C ASN A 79 1.22 -3.05 -7.86
N GLY A 80 2.26 -3.61 -8.46
CA GLY A 80 3.58 -2.99 -8.51
C GLY A 80 4.48 -3.67 -9.53
N THR A 81 5.50 -2.95 -9.98
CA THR A 81 6.51 -3.46 -10.89
C THR A 81 7.91 -3.07 -10.47
N SER A 82 8.87 -3.90 -10.85
CA SER A 82 10.29 -3.62 -10.71
C SER A 82 11.01 -4.08 -11.97
N HIS A 83 11.78 -3.18 -12.56
CA HIS A 83 12.41 -3.37 -13.85
C HIS A 83 13.92 -3.51 -13.71
N PHE A 84 14.47 -4.56 -14.24
CA PHE A 84 15.89 -4.63 -14.57
C PHE A 84 16.08 -4.02 -15.96
N LEU A 85 16.63 -2.79 -16.01
CA LEU A 85 16.77 -2.04 -17.27
C LEU A 85 18.01 -2.42 -18.06
N GLY A 86 18.94 -3.15 -17.44
CA GLY A 86 20.25 -3.37 -18.02
C GLY A 86 21.02 -2.06 -18.22
N GLN A 87 21.67 -1.91 -19.34
CA GLN A 87 22.39 -0.68 -19.74
C GLN A 87 21.67 0.09 -20.86
N ASN A 88 20.46 -0.31 -21.22
CA ASN A 88 19.78 0.21 -22.42
C ASN A 88 19.55 1.72 -22.32
N PHE A 89 18.97 2.21 -21.22
CA PHE A 89 18.72 3.64 -21.02
C PHE A 89 20.02 4.40 -20.76
N ALA A 90 20.95 3.83 -20.00
CA ALA A 90 22.25 4.46 -19.74
C ALA A 90 22.99 4.75 -21.07
N LYS A 91 23.00 3.79 -21.99
CA LYS A 91 23.61 3.97 -23.32
C LYS A 91 22.84 4.97 -24.17
N ALA A 92 21.51 4.90 -24.18
CA ALA A 92 20.68 5.81 -24.97
C ALA A 92 20.81 7.28 -24.55
N PHE A 93 20.96 7.54 -23.25
CA PHE A 93 21.10 8.89 -22.69
C PHE A 93 22.55 9.31 -22.42
N GLY A 94 23.52 8.46 -22.70
CA GLY A 94 24.94 8.76 -22.48
C GLY A 94 25.33 8.85 -20.99
N VAL A 95 24.59 8.18 -20.09
CA VAL A 95 24.86 8.20 -18.65
C VAL A 95 26.02 7.27 -18.35
N GLN A 96 27.14 7.82 -17.90
CA GLN A 96 28.36 7.08 -17.60
C GLN A 96 28.86 7.45 -16.19
N TYR A 97 29.65 6.56 -15.60
CA TYR A 97 30.40 6.79 -14.38
C TYR A 97 31.85 6.35 -14.56
N VAL A 98 32.74 6.87 -13.73
CA VAL A 98 34.15 6.44 -13.68
C VAL A 98 34.25 5.29 -12.66
N ASP A 99 34.71 4.15 -13.10
CA ASP A 99 34.91 2.99 -12.23
C ASP A 99 36.21 3.09 -11.38
N LYS A 100 36.44 2.09 -10.54
CA LYS A 100 37.63 2.03 -9.67
C LYS A 100 38.99 1.98 -10.43
N ASP A 101 38.94 1.60 -11.69
CA ASP A 101 40.11 1.52 -12.58
C ASP A 101 40.27 2.76 -13.47
N ASN A 102 39.55 3.86 -13.14
CA ASN A 102 39.51 5.13 -13.87
C ASN A 102 38.99 4.99 -15.33
N GLN A 103 38.13 4.00 -15.58
CA GLN A 103 37.51 3.79 -16.88
C GLN A 103 36.08 4.27 -16.88
N LEU A 104 35.63 4.88 -17.99
CA LEU A 104 34.24 5.24 -18.20
C LEU A 104 33.39 4.00 -18.49
N GLN A 105 32.36 3.79 -17.70
CA GLN A 105 31.44 2.66 -17.79
C GLN A 105 29.99 3.12 -17.85
N TYR A 106 29.13 2.33 -18.51
CA TYR A 106 27.68 2.50 -18.43
C TYR A 106 27.18 1.71 -17.22
N PRO A 107 26.39 2.34 -16.33
CA PRO A 107 25.82 1.63 -15.19
C PRO A 107 24.73 0.65 -15.62
N TRP A 108 24.57 -0.41 -14.83
CA TRP A 108 23.42 -1.27 -14.85
C TRP A 108 22.32 -0.65 -14.02
N ALA A 109 21.15 -0.43 -14.60
CA ALA A 109 20.11 0.38 -13.99
C ALA A 109 18.87 -0.44 -13.66
N THR A 110 18.15 0.00 -12.63
CA THR A 110 16.82 -0.49 -12.28
C THR A 110 15.85 0.67 -12.16
N SER A 111 14.56 0.37 -12.31
CA SER A 111 13.49 1.26 -11.87
C SER A 111 12.36 0.42 -11.27
N PHE A 112 11.69 0.96 -10.26
CA PHE A 112 10.64 0.25 -9.57
C PHE A 112 9.59 1.23 -9.07
N GLY A 113 8.32 0.81 -9.05
CA GLY A 113 7.25 1.73 -8.70
C GLY A 113 5.93 1.08 -8.34
N VAL A 114 5.17 1.83 -7.53
CA VAL A 114 3.79 1.59 -7.16
C VAL A 114 3.00 2.89 -7.28
N SER A 115 1.72 2.80 -7.53
CA SER A 115 0.87 3.97 -7.71
C SER A 115 -0.38 3.89 -6.84
N THR A 116 -1.18 4.95 -6.85
CA THR A 116 -2.50 5.00 -6.19
C THR A 116 -3.48 3.94 -6.70
N ARG A 117 -3.13 3.16 -7.75
CA ARG A 117 -3.87 1.94 -8.11
C ARG A 117 -3.98 0.95 -6.95
N MET A 118 -3.00 0.91 -6.04
CA MET A 118 -3.06 0.08 -4.84
C MET A 118 -4.27 0.40 -3.96
N MET A 119 -4.75 1.65 -3.93
CA MET A 119 -6.00 2.02 -3.23
C MET A 119 -7.21 1.33 -3.88
N GLY A 120 -7.25 1.29 -5.21
CA GLY A 120 -8.28 0.54 -5.95
C GLY A 120 -8.23 -0.95 -5.65
N ALA A 121 -7.03 -1.54 -5.61
CA ALA A 121 -6.84 -2.95 -5.25
C ALA A 121 -7.36 -3.24 -3.83
N LEU A 122 -7.02 -2.40 -2.86
CA LEU A 122 -7.48 -2.50 -1.47
C LEU A 122 -9.02 -2.50 -1.39
N ILE A 123 -9.65 -1.51 -2.03
CA ILE A 123 -11.11 -1.37 -2.04
C ILE A 123 -11.77 -2.59 -2.69
N MET A 124 -11.29 -3.02 -3.86
CA MET A 124 -11.85 -4.16 -4.57
C MET A 124 -11.62 -5.51 -3.88
N THR A 125 -10.61 -5.60 -3.02
CA THR A 125 -10.33 -6.83 -2.25
C THR A 125 -11.16 -6.92 -0.98
N HIS A 126 -11.31 -5.81 -0.24
CA HIS A 126 -11.84 -5.84 1.12
C HIS A 126 -13.21 -5.19 1.29
N SER A 127 -13.53 -4.19 0.49
CA SER A 127 -14.76 -3.41 0.67
C SER A 127 -15.97 -4.08 0.03
N ASP A 128 -17.16 -3.70 0.49
CA ASP A 128 -18.46 -4.18 0.00
C ASP A 128 -19.40 -3.01 -0.30
N ASP A 129 -20.68 -3.31 -0.57
CA ASP A 129 -21.68 -2.31 -0.89
C ASP A 129 -22.11 -1.45 0.32
N ASN A 130 -21.74 -1.84 1.55
CA ASN A 130 -22.04 -1.07 2.76
C ASN A 130 -20.97 0.00 3.04
N GLY A 131 -19.76 -0.16 2.53
CA GLY A 131 -18.71 0.83 2.69
C GLY A 131 -17.30 0.34 2.56
N LEU A 132 -16.38 1.19 3.02
CA LEU A 132 -14.96 0.91 3.03
C LEU A 132 -14.62 -0.07 4.16
N VAL A 133 -13.90 -1.15 3.83
CA VAL A 133 -13.33 -2.07 4.81
C VAL A 133 -11.82 -1.96 4.76
N LEU A 134 -11.21 -1.60 5.88
CA LEU A 134 -9.76 -1.44 5.98
C LEU A 134 -9.15 -2.55 6.85
N PRO A 135 -8.04 -3.15 6.41
CA PRO A 135 -7.24 -4.01 7.28
C PRO A 135 -6.79 -3.25 8.54
N PRO A 136 -6.76 -3.88 9.73
CA PRO A 136 -6.42 -3.19 10.97
C PRO A 136 -5.05 -2.48 10.95
N HIS A 137 -4.06 -3.05 10.28
CA HIS A 137 -2.73 -2.41 10.15
C HIS A 137 -2.80 -1.07 9.41
N LEU A 138 -3.67 -0.97 8.41
CA LEU A 138 -3.81 0.22 7.56
C LEU A 138 -4.80 1.23 8.14
N ALA A 139 -5.82 0.78 8.88
CA ALA A 139 -6.90 1.63 9.38
C ALA A 139 -6.37 2.76 10.28
N PRO A 140 -6.69 4.04 10.01
CA PRO A 140 -6.29 5.16 10.88
C PRO A 140 -6.87 5.04 12.29
N ILE A 141 -8.06 4.46 12.41
CA ILE A 141 -8.71 4.10 13.67
C ILE A 141 -8.98 2.60 13.60
N GLN A 142 -8.40 1.85 14.54
CA GLN A 142 -8.56 0.39 14.61
C GLN A 142 -9.74 -0.03 15.48
N VAL A 143 -10.05 0.78 16.48
CA VAL A 143 -11.18 0.55 17.40
C VAL A 143 -11.86 1.88 17.66
N VAL A 144 -13.18 1.90 17.54
CA VAL A 144 -13.99 3.02 18.03
C VAL A 144 -14.84 2.55 19.21
N ILE A 145 -14.86 3.35 20.27
CA ILE A 145 -15.73 3.13 21.42
C ILE A 145 -16.85 4.16 21.34
N VAL A 146 -18.10 3.68 21.23
CA VAL A 146 -19.30 4.53 21.18
C VAL A 146 -20.14 4.24 22.43
N PRO A 147 -20.28 5.19 23.37
CA PRO A 147 -21.11 5.00 24.56
C PRO A 147 -22.60 4.98 24.17
N ILE A 148 -23.35 4.05 24.78
CA ILE A 148 -24.80 4.00 24.70
C ILE A 148 -25.36 4.32 26.07
N TYR A 149 -26.09 5.42 26.17
CA TYR A 149 -26.62 5.94 27.42
C TYR A 149 -27.97 6.60 27.21
N LYS A 150 -28.76 6.75 28.28
CA LYS A 150 -30.09 7.36 28.25
C LYS A 150 -30.09 8.82 28.70
N ASN A 151 -29.15 9.19 29.58
CA ASN A 151 -29.02 10.53 30.14
C ASN A 151 -27.57 10.86 30.45
N THR A 152 -27.28 12.14 30.78
CA THR A 152 -25.94 12.64 31.05
C THR A 152 -25.31 12.01 32.29
N GLU A 153 -26.10 11.64 33.30
CA GLU A 153 -25.60 11.03 34.53
C GLU A 153 -25.04 9.61 34.22
N GLU A 154 -25.76 8.85 33.44
CA GLU A 154 -25.31 7.52 32.99
C GLU A 154 -24.02 7.62 32.15
N LEU A 155 -23.94 8.63 31.25
CA LEU A 155 -22.73 8.89 30.47
C LEU A 155 -21.53 9.21 31.40
N GLN A 156 -21.72 10.01 32.42
CA GLN A 156 -20.64 10.35 33.38
C GLN A 156 -20.13 9.09 34.10
N GLN A 157 -21.02 8.22 34.54
CA GLN A 157 -20.64 6.94 35.18
C GLN A 157 -19.88 6.00 34.25
N LEU A 158 -20.21 6.01 32.97
CA LEU A 158 -19.54 5.19 31.95
C LEU A 158 -18.18 5.76 31.54
N ASN A 159 -18.01 7.07 31.55
CA ASN A 159 -16.83 7.75 31.00
C ASN A 159 -15.50 7.24 31.59
N GLU A 160 -15.40 7.13 32.91
CA GLU A 160 -14.16 6.66 33.56
C GLU A 160 -13.79 5.25 33.10
N ARG A 161 -14.78 4.37 33.03
CA ARG A 161 -14.57 2.99 32.64
C ARG A 161 -14.21 2.86 31.14
N LEU A 162 -14.88 3.61 30.29
CA LEU A 162 -14.63 3.58 28.83
C LEU A 162 -13.29 4.23 28.49
N GLU A 163 -12.91 5.29 29.18
CA GLU A 163 -11.58 5.89 29.00
C GLU A 163 -10.45 4.98 29.52
N ALA A 164 -10.68 4.24 30.61
CA ALA A 164 -9.73 3.23 31.08
C ALA A 164 -9.52 2.11 30.05
N ILE A 165 -10.60 1.65 29.39
CA ILE A 165 -10.52 0.68 28.29
C ILE A 165 -9.75 1.28 27.12
N ALA A 166 -10.10 2.50 26.69
CA ALA A 166 -9.41 3.20 25.61
C ALA A 166 -7.90 3.37 25.90
N SER A 167 -7.57 3.77 27.11
CA SER A 167 -6.19 3.92 27.57
C SER A 167 -5.41 2.61 27.55
N THR A 168 -6.03 1.53 28.02
CA THR A 168 -5.43 0.18 27.99
C THR A 168 -5.12 -0.26 26.57
N LEU A 169 -6.04 -0.05 25.63
CA LEU A 169 -5.84 -0.38 24.22
C LEU A 169 -4.76 0.48 23.58
N ARG A 170 -4.75 1.79 23.84
CA ARG A 170 -3.69 2.71 23.37
C ARG A 170 -2.32 2.30 23.93
N GLY A 171 -2.25 1.88 25.19
CA GLY A 171 -1.03 1.35 25.81
C GLY A 171 -0.48 0.09 25.14
N LYS A 172 -1.33 -0.65 24.38
CA LYS A 172 -0.95 -1.79 23.54
C LYS A 172 -0.63 -1.38 22.10
N GLY A 173 -0.56 -0.09 21.79
CA GLY A 173 -0.27 0.43 20.44
C GLY A 173 -1.47 0.42 19.49
N ILE A 174 -2.70 0.19 19.99
CA ILE A 174 -3.92 0.20 19.18
C ILE A 174 -4.41 1.65 19.00
N ARG A 175 -4.72 2.03 17.77
CA ARG A 175 -5.29 3.34 17.43
C ARG A 175 -6.77 3.37 17.77
N VAL A 176 -7.08 3.97 18.93
CA VAL A 176 -8.44 3.99 19.50
C VAL A 176 -9.02 5.39 19.45
N LYS A 177 -10.25 5.50 18.99
CA LYS A 177 -11.09 6.68 19.14
C LYS A 177 -12.19 6.41 20.16
N TYR A 178 -12.31 7.26 21.17
CA TYR A 178 -13.48 7.31 22.04
C TYR A 178 -14.40 8.43 21.53
N ASP A 179 -15.56 8.04 20.97
CA ASP A 179 -16.53 8.98 20.40
C ASP A 179 -17.65 9.27 21.40
N ASN A 180 -17.36 10.15 22.35
CA ASN A 180 -18.27 10.60 23.38
C ASN A 180 -19.05 11.88 23.01
N ALA A 181 -19.03 12.32 21.74
CA ALA A 181 -19.79 13.48 21.29
C ALA A 181 -21.29 13.31 21.61
N ASP A 182 -21.92 14.32 22.19
CA ASP A 182 -23.32 14.29 22.64
C ASP A 182 -24.32 14.72 21.58
N ASN A 183 -23.84 15.35 20.50
CA ASN A 183 -24.66 15.90 19.42
C ASN A 183 -25.10 14.88 18.35
N LYS A 184 -24.70 13.60 18.49
CA LYS A 184 -25.05 12.53 17.56
C LYS A 184 -25.50 11.27 18.30
N ARG A 185 -26.54 10.64 17.77
CA ARG A 185 -27.05 9.36 18.32
C ARG A 185 -26.08 8.21 18.05
N PRO A 186 -26.01 7.17 18.88
CA PRO A 186 -25.11 6.03 18.71
C PRO A 186 -25.22 5.36 17.33
N GLY A 187 -26.43 5.14 16.83
CA GLY A 187 -26.63 4.53 15.51
C GLY A 187 -26.01 5.34 14.35
N PHE A 188 -26.07 6.68 14.42
CA PHE A 188 -25.37 7.52 13.46
C PHE A 188 -23.84 7.36 13.56
N LYS A 189 -23.31 7.30 14.78
CA LYS A 189 -21.88 7.12 14.99
C LYS A 189 -21.38 5.79 14.45
N PHE A 190 -22.13 4.72 14.68
CA PHE A 190 -21.78 3.40 14.12
C PHE A 190 -21.72 3.47 12.59
N ALA A 191 -22.77 3.94 11.93
CA ALA A 191 -22.79 4.08 10.48
C ALA A 191 -21.67 4.99 9.93
N ASP A 192 -21.35 6.11 10.62
CA ASP A 192 -20.29 7.02 10.20
C ASP A 192 -18.89 6.37 10.31
N HIS A 193 -18.65 5.59 11.35
CA HIS A 193 -17.37 4.89 11.52
C HIS A 193 -17.24 3.67 10.61
N GLU A 194 -18.33 2.94 10.38
CA GLU A 194 -18.39 1.84 9.43
C GLU A 194 -18.11 2.32 8.01
N LEU A 195 -18.75 3.42 7.58
CA LEU A 195 -18.50 4.04 6.28
C LEU A 195 -17.03 4.46 6.09
N LYS A 196 -16.34 4.82 7.16
CA LYS A 196 -14.90 5.21 7.16
C LYS A 196 -13.95 4.03 7.24
N GLY A 197 -14.47 2.81 7.27
CA GLY A 197 -13.66 1.59 7.28
C GLY A 197 -12.98 1.30 8.62
N VAL A 198 -13.57 1.69 9.73
CA VAL A 198 -13.10 1.23 11.06
C VAL A 198 -13.41 -0.26 11.17
N PRO A 199 -12.39 -1.15 11.34
CA PRO A 199 -12.56 -2.59 11.33
C PRO A 199 -13.32 -3.15 12.54
#